data_dea77b8b678652634441e2bff461c24d
#
_entry.id   dea77b8b678652634441e2bff461c24d
#
_cell.length_a   1.000
_cell.length_b   1.000
_cell.length_c   1.000
_cell.angle_alpha   90.00
_cell.angle_beta   90.00
_cell.angle_gamma   90.00
#
_symmetry.space_group_name_H-M   'P 1'
#
loop_
_entity.id
_entity.type
_entity.pdbx_description
1 polymer ?
#
loop_
_entity_poly.entity_id
_entity_poly.type
_entity_poly.pdbx_seq_one_letter_code
_entity_poly.pdbx_strand_id
1 'polypeptide(L)'
;MFGETVQRASKTVHALRSRMGMVFQRFNLFPHRTVLENVMEGPVYVKGEPPKQAREEALVLLEKVGLSAKADAYPEQLSGGQQQRVAIARALAMKPEAMLFDEPTSALDPELVGDVLAVMRTLADEGMTMIVVTHEMGFAREVADRVCFLHGGYIVESGAAEHVLGNPQHPRTQDFLRRVLHPTGDTRSLS
;
A
#
# COMPACT_ATOMS: atom_id res chain seq x y z
N MET A 1 8.43 13.35 11.42
CA MET A 1 8.51 12.34 12.47
C MET A 1 7.51 12.70 13.55
N PHE A 2 6.56 11.82 13.87
CA PHE A 2 5.42 12.12 14.73
C PHE A 2 5.79 11.86 16.18
N GLY A 3 6.44 12.82 16.84
CA GLY A 3 6.84 12.70 18.25
C GLY A 3 5.75 13.06 19.27
N GLU A 4 4.48 13.18 18.86
CA GLU A 4 3.38 13.58 19.72
C GLU A 4 2.56 12.39 20.20
N THR A 5 2.27 12.32 21.50
CA THR A 5 1.37 11.33 22.08
C THR A 5 -0.08 11.64 21.67
N VAL A 6 -0.68 10.73 20.89
CA VAL A 6 -2.04 10.91 20.36
C VAL A 6 -3.08 10.39 21.35
N GLN A 7 -3.92 11.26 21.90
CA GLN A 7 -5.11 10.86 22.66
C GLN A 7 -6.29 10.59 21.71
N ARG A 8 -6.98 9.44 21.90
CA ARG A 8 -8.00 8.87 21.00
C ARG A 8 -9.17 9.79 20.61
N ALA A 9 -9.37 10.93 21.23
CA ALA A 9 -10.55 11.80 21.07
C ALA A 9 -10.23 13.28 20.82
N SER A 10 -9.04 13.66 20.36
CA SER A 10 -8.69 15.07 20.17
C SER A 10 -8.81 15.52 18.70
N LYS A 11 -9.04 16.82 18.48
CA LYS A 11 -8.95 17.46 17.15
C LYS A 11 -7.61 17.16 16.44
N THR A 12 -6.57 16.89 17.22
CA THR A 12 -5.24 16.49 16.79
C THR A 12 -5.25 15.16 16.00
N VAL A 13 -6.15 14.21 16.31
CA VAL A 13 -6.26 12.93 15.60
C VAL A 13 -6.70 13.13 14.15
N HIS A 14 -7.65 14.04 13.90
CA HIS A 14 -8.10 14.33 12.53
C HIS A 14 -6.98 14.96 11.69
N ALA A 15 -6.23 15.90 12.27
CA ALA A 15 -5.09 16.52 11.62
C ALA A 15 -3.97 15.51 11.33
N LEU A 16 -3.72 14.55 12.22
CA LEU A 16 -2.75 13.47 11.98
C LEU A 16 -3.22 12.49 10.90
N ARG A 17 -4.50 12.11 10.90
CA ARG A 17 -5.06 11.22 9.89
C ARG A 17 -4.99 11.81 8.48
N SER A 18 -5.18 13.13 8.33
CA SER A 18 -5.07 13.79 7.03
C SER A 18 -3.63 13.83 6.47
N ARG A 19 -2.62 13.62 7.33
CA ARG A 19 -1.20 13.53 6.95
C ARG A 19 -0.76 12.10 6.60
N MET A 20 -1.63 11.09 6.78
CA MET A 20 -1.36 9.69 6.51
C MET A 20 -2.35 9.16 5.48
N GLY A 21 -1.83 8.65 4.37
CA GLY A 21 -2.63 7.91 3.41
C GLY A 21 -2.80 6.46 3.87
N MET A 22 -3.95 5.85 3.57
CA MET A 22 -4.16 4.43 3.85
C MET A 22 -4.80 3.74 2.65
N VAL A 23 -4.21 2.63 2.26
CA VAL A 23 -4.68 1.73 1.19
C VAL A 23 -4.99 0.39 1.81
N PHE A 24 -6.22 -0.06 1.66
CA PHE A 24 -6.74 -1.30 2.23
C PHE A 24 -6.67 -2.45 1.23
N GLN A 25 -6.80 -3.67 1.72
CA GLN A 25 -6.98 -4.88 0.94
C GLN A 25 -8.18 -4.79 -0.02
N ARG A 26 -9.30 -4.22 0.46
CA ARG A 26 -10.44 -3.87 -0.39
C ARG A 26 -10.26 -2.44 -0.88
N PHE A 27 -10.52 -2.21 -2.16
CA PHE A 27 -10.23 -0.94 -2.84
C PHE A 27 -11.03 0.25 -2.28
N ASN A 28 -12.22 0.00 -1.71
CA ASN A 28 -13.09 0.99 -1.06
C ASN A 28 -13.36 2.23 -1.93
N LEU A 29 -13.45 2.06 -3.26
CA LEU A 29 -13.81 3.12 -4.17
C LEU A 29 -15.29 3.48 -4.05
N PHE A 30 -15.62 4.73 -4.31
CA PHE A 30 -17.00 5.18 -4.41
C PHE A 30 -17.61 4.67 -5.73
N PRO A 31 -18.56 3.72 -5.70
CA PRO A 31 -19.01 3.04 -6.93
C PRO A 31 -19.78 3.95 -7.88
N HIS A 32 -20.39 5.01 -7.38
CA HIS A 32 -21.16 6.01 -8.13
C HIS A 32 -20.34 7.23 -8.56
N ARG A 33 -19.05 7.20 -8.37
CA ARG A 33 -18.08 8.21 -8.80
C ARG A 33 -17.16 7.62 -9.86
N THR A 34 -16.80 8.45 -10.86
CA THR A 34 -15.76 8.05 -11.82
C THR A 34 -14.39 7.89 -11.14
N VAL A 35 -13.44 7.33 -11.83
CA VAL A 35 -12.04 7.21 -11.39
C VAL A 35 -11.47 8.57 -11.00
N LEU A 36 -11.64 9.57 -11.86
CA LEU A 36 -11.18 10.94 -11.60
C LEU A 36 -11.85 11.53 -10.37
N GLU A 37 -13.18 11.41 -10.25
CA GLU A 37 -13.92 11.90 -9.10
C GLU A 37 -13.52 11.20 -7.80
N ASN A 38 -13.21 9.89 -7.83
CA ASN A 38 -12.67 9.17 -6.69
C ASN A 38 -11.37 9.79 -6.17
N VAL A 39 -10.46 10.17 -7.08
CA VAL A 39 -9.17 10.78 -6.72
C VAL A 39 -9.36 12.21 -6.21
N MET A 40 -10.29 12.96 -6.78
CA MET A 40 -10.59 14.35 -6.40
C MET A 40 -11.35 14.49 -5.08
N GLU A 41 -12.02 13.43 -4.60
CA GLU A 41 -12.94 13.50 -3.46
C GLU A 41 -12.31 14.12 -2.21
N GLY A 42 -11.15 13.63 -1.79
CA GLY A 42 -10.42 14.14 -0.63
C GLY A 42 -9.97 15.59 -0.77
N PRO A 43 -9.24 15.95 -1.82
CA PRO A 43 -8.84 17.34 -2.09
C PRO A 43 -10.00 18.33 -2.06
N VAL A 44 -11.08 18.04 -2.76
CA VAL A 44 -12.21 18.96 -2.87
C VAL A 44 -13.01 19.06 -1.56
N TYR A 45 -13.44 17.92 -1.00
CA TYR A 45 -14.42 17.92 0.09
C TYR A 45 -13.79 17.93 1.50
N VAL A 46 -12.54 17.49 1.63
CA VAL A 46 -11.84 17.47 2.93
C VAL A 46 -10.89 18.65 3.06
N LYS A 47 -10.10 18.96 2.00
CA LYS A 47 -9.14 20.06 2.02
C LYS A 47 -9.73 21.37 1.52
N GLY A 48 -10.88 21.36 0.82
CA GLY A 48 -11.50 22.55 0.25
C GLY A 48 -10.73 23.12 -0.95
N GLU A 49 -9.96 22.29 -1.64
CA GLU A 49 -9.22 22.70 -2.84
C GLU A 49 -10.18 23.05 -3.99
N PRO A 50 -9.85 24.06 -4.81
CA PRO A 50 -10.66 24.38 -5.98
C PRO A 50 -10.80 23.16 -6.92
N PRO A 51 -12.03 22.83 -7.40
CA PRO A 51 -12.24 21.64 -8.22
C PRO A 51 -11.36 21.58 -9.49
N LYS A 52 -11.06 22.74 -10.10
CA LYS A 52 -10.19 22.82 -11.25
C LYS A 52 -8.76 22.38 -10.92
N GLN A 53 -8.20 22.85 -9.82
CA GLN A 53 -6.86 22.48 -9.36
C GLN A 53 -6.82 21.00 -8.98
N ALA A 54 -7.80 20.53 -8.19
CA ALA A 54 -7.89 19.13 -7.80
C ALA A 54 -7.97 18.18 -9.02
N ARG A 55 -8.67 18.61 -10.10
CA ARG A 55 -8.76 17.86 -11.35
C ARG A 55 -7.42 17.75 -12.05
N GLU A 56 -6.69 18.84 -12.17
CA GLU A 56 -5.37 18.86 -12.82
C GLU A 56 -4.38 17.95 -12.07
N GLU A 57 -4.33 18.05 -10.74
CA GLU A 57 -3.49 17.21 -9.90
C GLU A 57 -3.92 15.73 -9.94
N ALA A 58 -5.23 15.44 -9.94
CA ALA A 58 -5.73 14.08 -10.04
C ALA A 58 -5.36 13.40 -11.37
N LEU A 59 -5.38 14.14 -12.48
CA LEU A 59 -4.94 13.61 -13.79
C LEU A 59 -3.45 13.24 -13.80
N VAL A 60 -2.60 14.04 -13.17
CA VAL A 60 -1.18 13.70 -12.98
C VAL A 60 -1.00 12.42 -12.15
N LEU A 61 -1.79 12.27 -11.10
CA LEU A 61 -1.73 11.05 -10.28
C LEU A 61 -2.26 9.83 -11.03
N LEU A 62 -3.29 9.99 -11.86
CA LEU A 62 -3.79 8.91 -12.71
C LEU A 62 -2.76 8.50 -13.79
N GLU A 63 -2.01 9.45 -14.32
CA GLU A 63 -0.89 9.16 -15.20
C GLU A 63 0.20 8.36 -14.48
N LYS A 64 0.56 8.78 -13.27
CA LYS A 64 1.55 8.10 -12.43
C LYS A 64 1.20 6.63 -12.15
N VAL A 65 -0.08 6.31 -11.99
CA VAL A 65 -0.54 4.93 -11.77
C VAL A 65 -0.96 4.21 -13.08
N GLY A 66 -0.73 4.82 -14.24
CA GLY A 66 -0.99 4.23 -15.57
C GLY A 66 -2.48 4.13 -15.93
N LEU A 67 -3.31 5.06 -15.46
CA LEU A 67 -4.76 5.02 -15.62
C LEU A 67 -5.36 6.29 -16.25
N SER A 68 -4.58 7.12 -16.94
CA SER A 68 -5.06 8.35 -17.61
C SER A 68 -6.24 8.08 -18.54
N ALA A 69 -6.19 7.02 -19.33
CA ALA A 69 -7.26 6.63 -20.27
C ALA A 69 -8.54 6.12 -19.58
N LYS A 70 -8.54 5.96 -18.26
CA LYS A 70 -9.66 5.46 -17.45
C LYS A 70 -10.28 6.52 -16.55
N ALA A 71 -9.91 7.80 -16.72
CA ALA A 71 -10.37 8.89 -15.85
C ALA A 71 -11.90 8.97 -15.74
N ASP A 72 -12.63 8.76 -16.83
CA ASP A 72 -14.09 8.85 -16.88
C ASP A 72 -14.78 7.50 -16.67
N ALA A 73 -14.03 6.41 -16.45
CA ALA A 73 -14.59 5.10 -16.16
C ALA A 73 -15.13 5.01 -14.71
N TYR A 74 -16.08 4.11 -14.48
CA TYR A 74 -16.56 3.77 -13.13
C TYR A 74 -15.80 2.56 -12.58
N PRO A 75 -15.74 2.40 -11.23
CA PRO A 75 -15.02 1.29 -10.60
C PRO A 75 -15.40 -0.10 -11.14
N GLU A 76 -16.65 -0.35 -11.45
CA GLU A 76 -17.15 -1.61 -12.01
C GLU A 76 -16.60 -1.97 -13.39
N GLN A 77 -16.06 -0.98 -14.11
CA GLN A 77 -15.43 -1.12 -15.44
C GLN A 77 -13.93 -1.39 -15.36
N LEU A 78 -13.38 -1.54 -14.14
CA LEU A 78 -11.96 -1.72 -13.87
C LEU A 78 -11.66 -3.12 -13.35
N SER A 79 -10.50 -3.68 -13.72
CA SER A 79 -9.96 -4.85 -13.05
C SER A 79 -9.59 -4.56 -11.59
N GLY A 80 -9.46 -5.59 -10.76
CA GLY A 80 -9.05 -5.42 -9.36
C GLY A 80 -7.74 -4.64 -9.21
N GLY A 81 -6.72 -4.96 -10.02
CA GLY A 81 -5.45 -4.23 -10.00
C GLY A 81 -5.58 -2.77 -10.43
N GLN A 82 -6.48 -2.46 -11.37
CA GLN A 82 -6.79 -1.08 -11.74
C GLN A 82 -7.50 -0.35 -10.60
N GLN A 83 -8.48 -0.97 -9.94
CA GLN A 83 -9.17 -0.40 -8.79
C GLN A 83 -8.20 -0.10 -7.64
N GLN A 84 -7.24 -1.00 -7.38
CA GLN A 84 -6.24 -0.79 -6.34
C GLN A 84 -5.30 0.38 -6.69
N ARG A 85 -4.90 0.51 -7.95
CA ARG A 85 -4.10 1.66 -8.41
C ARG A 85 -4.87 2.99 -8.29
N VAL A 86 -6.18 3.00 -8.53
CA VAL A 86 -7.03 4.18 -8.23
C VAL A 86 -7.05 4.47 -6.72
N ALA A 87 -7.16 3.46 -5.86
CA ALA A 87 -7.13 3.65 -4.41
C ALA A 87 -5.79 4.24 -3.94
N ILE A 88 -4.67 3.84 -4.55
CA ILE A 88 -3.35 4.45 -4.30
C ILE A 88 -3.34 5.91 -4.74
N ALA A 89 -3.79 6.22 -5.97
CA ALA A 89 -3.85 7.60 -6.48
C ALA A 89 -4.73 8.50 -5.60
N ARG A 90 -5.88 7.99 -5.14
CA ARG A 90 -6.77 8.69 -4.20
C ARG A 90 -6.09 9.02 -2.87
N ALA A 91 -5.33 8.08 -2.33
CA ALA A 91 -4.58 8.32 -1.08
C ALA A 91 -3.46 9.35 -1.29
N LEU A 92 -2.74 9.30 -2.41
CA LEU A 92 -1.69 10.26 -2.78
C LEU A 92 -2.23 11.67 -3.02
N ALA A 93 -3.48 11.81 -3.50
CA ALA A 93 -4.11 13.11 -3.74
C ALA A 93 -4.24 13.95 -2.45
N MET A 94 -4.24 13.30 -1.30
CA MET A 94 -4.19 13.98 -0.01
C MET A 94 -2.81 14.53 0.36
N LYS A 95 -1.78 14.30 -0.48
CA LYS A 95 -0.38 14.71 -0.24
C LYS A 95 0.11 14.27 1.15
N PRO A 96 0.01 12.96 1.46
CA PRO A 96 0.35 12.45 2.78
C PRO A 96 1.86 12.46 3.01
N GLU A 97 2.26 12.54 4.29
CA GLU A 97 3.66 12.42 4.71
C GLU A 97 4.11 10.95 4.82
N ALA A 98 3.14 10.05 4.99
CA ALA A 98 3.38 8.61 5.01
C ALA A 98 2.17 7.84 4.46
N MET A 99 2.43 6.69 3.85
CA MET A 99 1.42 5.78 3.33
C MET A 99 1.40 4.48 4.13
N LEU A 100 0.20 4.03 4.49
CA LEU A 100 -0.04 2.74 5.11
C LEU A 100 -0.68 1.81 4.07
N PHE A 101 -0.12 0.64 3.87
CA PHE A 101 -0.67 -0.40 2.99
C PHE A 101 -1.01 -1.63 3.82
N ASP A 102 -2.27 -2.02 3.80
CA ASP A 102 -2.77 -3.20 4.49
C ASP A 102 -3.11 -4.29 3.47
N GLU A 103 -2.17 -5.20 3.24
CA GLU A 103 -2.25 -6.29 2.26
C GLU A 103 -2.78 -5.84 0.88
N PRO A 104 -2.14 -4.88 0.20
CA PRO A 104 -2.69 -4.22 -0.98
C PRO A 104 -2.89 -5.14 -2.20
N THR A 105 -2.32 -6.34 -2.19
CA THR A 105 -2.37 -7.30 -3.30
C THR A 105 -3.18 -8.57 -3.00
N SER A 106 -3.57 -8.81 -1.74
CA SER A 106 -4.16 -10.08 -1.31
C SER A 106 -5.56 -10.38 -1.90
N ALA A 107 -6.26 -9.35 -2.40
CA ALA A 107 -7.56 -9.50 -3.06
C ALA A 107 -7.47 -9.53 -4.60
N LEU A 108 -6.24 -9.64 -5.15
CA LEU A 108 -5.98 -9.59 -6.59
C LEU A 108 -5.66 -10.97 -7.16
N ASP A 109 -6.02 -11.16 -8.43
CA ASP A 109 -5.49 -12.27 -9.21
C ASP A 109 -3.98 -12.13 -9.37
N PRO A 110 -3.19 -13.25 -9.35
CA PRO A 110 -1.73 -13.20 -9.40
C PRO A 110 -1.15 -12.39 -10.56
N GLU A 111 -1.79 -12.42 -11.73
CA GLU A 111 -1.37 -11.65 -12.93
C GLU A 111 -1.50 -10.13 -12.76
N LEU A 112 -2.33 -9.66 -11.83
CA LEU A 112 -2.56 -8.23 -11.58
C LEU A 112 -1.68 -7.66 -10.45
N VAL A 113 -1.04 -8.52 -9.66
CA VAL A 113 -0.19 -8.14 -8.53
C VAL A 113 1.00 -7.29 -8.97
N GLY A 114 1.64 -7.68 -10.08
CA GLY A 114 2.85 -7.03 -10.58
C GLY A 114 2.68 -5.53 -10.84
N ASP A 115 1.56 -5.14 -11.43
CA ASP A 115 1.25 -3.74 -11.75
C ASP A 115 1.13 -2.87 -10.49
N VAL A 116 0.50 -3.40 -9.43
CA VAL A 116 0.32 -2.68 -8.15
C VAL A 116 1.66 -2.53 -7.44
N LEU A 117 2.46 -3.62 -7.41
CA LEU A 117 3.79 -3.58 -6.81
C LEU A 117 4.73 -2.64 -7.56
N ALA A 118 4.62 -2.53 -8.89
CA ALA A 118 5.40 -1.58 -9.68
C ALA A 118 5.11 -0.12 -9.28
N VAL A 119 3.83 0.25 -9.08
CA VAL A 119 3.46 1.57 -8.55
C VAL A 119 4.07 1.80 -7.17
N MET A 120 4.00 0.81 -6.28
CA MET A 120 4.55 0.93 -4.92
C MET A 120 6.09 1.06 -4.93
N ARG A 121 6.80 0.38 -5.86
CA ARG A 121 8.25 0.58 -6.06
C ARG A 121 8.57 2.01 -6.47
N THR A 122 7.84 2.55 -7.44
CA THR A 122 8.01 3.95 -7.87
C THR A 122 7.85 4.91 -6.68
N LEU A 123 6.89 4.68 -5.79
CA LEU A 123 6.73 5.50 -4.59
C LEU A 123 7.90 5.37 -3.61
N ALA A 124 8.46 4.17 -3.46
CA ALA A 124 9.65 3.95 -2.63
C ALA A 124 10.87 4.69 -3.19
N ASP A 125 11.10 4.58 -4.51
CA ASP A 125 12.20 5.25 -5.21
C ASP A 125 12.11 6.77 -5.13
N GLU A 126 10.90 7.32 -5.05
CA GLU A 126 10.65 8.75 -4.83
C GLU A 126 10.81 9.19 -3.36
N GLY A 127 11.14 8.26 -2.47
CA GLY A 127 11.37 8.54 -1.04
C GLY A 127 10.10 8.64 -0.20
N MET A 128 8.97 8.09 -0.66
CA MET A 128 7.74 8.04 0.13
C MET A 128 7.94 7.14 1.36
N THR A 129 7.69 7.68 2.54
CA THR A 129 7.65 6.87 3.77
C THR A 129 6.46 5.92 3.73
N MET A 130 6.70 4.62 3.82
CA MET A 130 5.66 3.61 3.74
C MET A 130 5.76 2.60 4.89
N ILE A 131 4.59 2.19 5.41
CA ILE A 131 4.44 1.01 6.26
C ILE A 131 3.56 0.04 5.48
N VAL A 132 4.09 -1.15 5.17
CA VAL A 132 3.42 -2.12 4.30
C VAL A 132 3.25 -3.44 5.05
N VAL A 133 2.01 -3.87 5.23
CA VAL A 133 1.68 -5.24 5.63
C VAL A 133 1.52 -6.04 4.35
N THR A 134 2.35 -7.06 4.16
CA THR A 134 2.36 -7.85 2.92
C THR A 134 2.91 -9.25 3.14
N HIS A 135 2.53 -10.16 2.27
CA HIS A 135 3.13 -11.48 2.10
C HIS A 135 3.99 -11.58 0.82
N GLU A 136 4.15 -10.48 0.09
CA GLU A 136 4.99 -10.39 -1.10
C GLU A 136 6.46 -10.24 -0.70
N MET A 137 7.12 -11.35 -0.35
CA MET A 137 8.49 -11.34 0.20
C MET A 137 9.54 -10.85 -0.81
N GLY A 138 9.31 -11.07 -2.11
CA GLY A 138 10.16 -10.51 -3.17
C GLY A 138 10.16 -9.00 -3.16
N PHE A 139 8.97 -8.39 -3.13
CA PHE A 139 8.80 -6.95 -3.03
C PHE A 139 9.40 -6.39 -1.72
N ALA A 140 9.11 -7.02 -0.57
CA ALA A 140 9.66 -6.57 0.70
C ALA A 140 11.20 -6.60 0.72
N ARG A 141 11.83 -7.60 0.10
CA ARG A 141 13.30 -7.69 0.00
C ARG A 141 13.89 -6.58 -0.87
N GLU A 142 13.17 -6.18 -1.91
CA GLU A 142 13.63 -5.18 -2.89
C GLU A 142 13.53 -3.75 -2.35
N VAL A 143 12.45 -3.42 -1.62
CA VAL A 143 12.14 -2.02 -1.29
C VAL A 143 12.20 -1.68 0.19
N ALA A 144 12.19 -2.65 1.10
CA ALA A 144 12.11 -2.34 2.52
C ALA A 144 13.49 -2.06 3.12
N ASP A 145 13.65 -0.92 3.78
CA ASP A 145 14.80 -0.65 4.63
C ASP A 145 14.79 -1.53 5.89
N ARG A 146 13.59 -1.75 6.44
CA ARG A 146 13.38 -2.47 7.69
C ARG A 146 12.18 -3.41 7.60
N VAL A 147 12.33 -4.61 8.15
CA VAL A 147 11.28 -5.61 8.27
C VAL A 147 11.00 -5.90 9.73
N CYS A 148 9.71 -6.05 10.07
CA CYS A 148 9.24 -6.51 11.37
C CYS A 148 8.38 -7.76 11.14
N PHE A 149 8.78 -8.89 11.71
CA PHE A 149 7.98 -10.12 11.68
C PHE A 149 7.09 -10.20 12.92
N LEU A 150 5.78 -10.27 12.68
CA LEU A 150 4.77 -10.33 13.74
C LEU A 150 4.25 -11.77 13.91
N HIS A 151 4.17 -12.23 15.14
CA HIS A 151 3.56 -13.50 15.48
C HIS A 151 2.85 -13.42 16.84
N GLY A 152 1.61 -13.93 16.93
CA GLY A 152 0.84 -13.92 18.18
C GLY A 152 0.61 -12.53 18.77
N GLY A 153 0.55 -11.48 17.95
CA GLY A 153 0.36 -10.09 18.39
C GLY A 153 1.64 -9.37 18.83
N TYR A 154 2.80 -10.01 18.71
CA TYR A 154 4.10 -9.44 19.08
C TYR A 154 5.05 -9.37 17.90
N ILE A 155 5.94 -8.37 17.90
CA ILE A 155 7.09 -8.34 17.00
C ILE A 155 8.13 -9.30 17.56
N VAL A 156 8.34 -10.44 16.91
CA VAL A 156 9.28 -11.48 17.37
C VAL A 156 10.66 -11.34 16.73
N GLU A 157 10.74 -10.67 15.59
CA GLU A 157 12.01 -10.34 14.94
C GLU A 157 11.88 -9.03 14.17
N SER A 158 12.92 -8.18 14.21
CA SER A 158 12.96 -6.95 13.41
C SER A 158 14.40 -6.54 13.10
N GLY A 159 14.61 -5.98 11.92
CA GLY A 159 15.95 -5.53 11.48
C GLY A 159 15.95 -5.06 10.04
N ALA A 160 17.14 -4.87 9.48
CA ALA A 160 17.30 -4.61 8.05
C ALA A 160 16.67 -5.75 7.23
N ALA A 161 16.08 -5.41 6.08
CA ALA A 161 15.37 -6.38 5.25
C ALA A 161 16.28 -7.55 4.84
N GLU A 162 17.52 -7.26 4.48
CA GLU A 162 18.53 -8.26 4.11
C GLU A 162 18.75 -9.30 5.23
N HIS A 163 18.79 -8.86 6.49
CA HIS A 163 19.01 -9.75 7.63
C HIS A 163 17.77 -10.58 7.95
N VAL A 164 16.60 -9.94 8.08
CA VAL A 164 15.38 -10.65 8.50
C VAL A 164 14.85 -11.58 7.42
N LEU A 165 14.94 -11.19 6.14
CA LEU A 165 14.46 -12.00 5.01
C LEU A 165 15.53 -12.93 4.43
N GLY A 166 16.82 -12.63 4.62
CA GLY A 166 17.93 -13.45 4.10
C GLY A 166 18.53 -14.43 5.10
N ASN A 167 18.62 -14.04 6.37
CA ASN A 167 19.20 -14.84 7.44
C ASN A 167 18.46 -14.66 8.76
N PRO A 168 17.17 -15.05 8.83
CA PRO A 168 16.35 -14.90 10.02
C PRO A 168 16.92 -15.71 11.21
N GLN A 169 16.91 -15.11 12.39
CA GLN A 169 17.43 -15.72 13.61
C GLN A 169 16.33 -16.38 14.44
N HIS A 170 15.10 -15.87 14.36
CA HIS A 170 14.00 -16.39 15.15
C HIS A 170 13.37 -17.62 14.45
N PRO A 171 13.17 -18.77 15.17
CA PRO A 171 12.65 -20.01 14.56
C PRO A 171 11.32 -19.85 13.83
N ARG A 172 10.41 -19.02 14.35
CA ARG A 172 9.12 -18.74 13.71
C ARG A 172 9.27 -17.97 12.39
N THR A 173 10.22 -17.03 12.31
CA THR A 173 10.53 -16.32 11.07
C THR A 173 11.10 -17.28 10.03
N GLN A 174 12.01 -18.16 10.44
CA GLN A 174 12.58 -19.20 9.58
C GLN A 174 11.51 -20.13 9.00
N ASP A 175 10.61 -20.62 9.86
CA ASP A 175 9.51 -21.51 9.45
C ASP A 175 8.53 -20.82 8.48
N PHE A 176 8.21 -19.57 8.72
CA PHE A 176 7.34 -18.78 7.85
C PHE A 176 7.99 -18.56 6.48
N LEU A 177 9.21 -18.06 6.46
CA LEU A 177 9.92 -17.75 5.21
C LEU A 177 10.19 -19.02 4.39
N ARG A 178 10.49 -20.16 5.02
CA ARG A 178 10.63 -21.44 4.32
C ARG A 178 9.36 -21.83 3.58
N ARG A 179 8.18 -21.66 4.21
CA ARG A 179 6.88 -21.98 3.59
C ARG A 179 6.51 -21.03 2.46
N VAL A 180 6.83 -19.75 2.60
CA VAL A 180 6.46 -18.71 1.61
C VAL A 180 7.42 -18.73 0.42
N LEU A 181 8.72 -18.90 0.66
CA LEU A 181 9.73 -18.89 -0.41
C LEU A 181 9.87 -20.25 -1.13
N HIS A 182 9.49 -21.36 -0.45
CA HIS A 182 9.54 -22.70 -1.00
C HIS A 182 8.20 -23.45 -0.78
N PRO A 183 7.12 -23.01 -1.48
CA PRO A 183 5.78 -23.56 -1.28
C PRO A 183 5.63 -25.04 -1.71
N THR A 184 6.55 -25.56 -2.53
CA THR A 184 6.62 -26.99 -2.88
C THR A 184 7.60 -27.65 -1.93
N GLY A 185 7.07 -28.17 -0.82
CA GLY A 185 7.84 -29.04 0.08
C GLY A 185 8.38 -30.24 -0.70
N ASP A 186 9.66 -30.23 -0.97
CA ASP A 186 10.38 -31.43 -1.41
C ASP A 186 10.45 -32.40 -0.22
N THR A 187 9.45 -33.27 -0.13
CA THR A 187 9.43 -34.42 0.79
C THR A 187 10.32 -35.56 0.29
N ARG A 188 11.39 -35.27 -0.45
CA ARG A 188 12.35 -36.24 -0.92
C ARG A 188 13.71 -36.04 -0.26
N SER A 189 13.81 -36.33 1.03
CA SER A 189 15.09 -36.79 1.62
C SER A 189 14.87 -37.26 3.07
N LEU A 190 14.14 -38.39 3.22
CA LEU A 190 14.27 -39.32 4.35
C LEU A 190 14.01 -40.71 3.81
N SER A 191 15.04 -41.30 3.21
CA SER A 191 15.20 -42.73 3.04
C SER A 191 16.68 -43.05 3.12
#